data_ad941672bb7f7e8af220ab70f641cd12
#
_entry.id   ad941672bb7f7e8af220ab70f641cd12
#
_cell.length_a   1.000
_cell.length_b   1.000
_cell.length_c   1.000
_cell.angle_alpha   90.00
_cell.angle_beta   90.00
_cell.angle_gamma   90.00
#
_symmetry.space_group_name_H-M   'P 1'
#
loop_
_entity.id
_entity.type
_entity.pdbx_description
1 polymer ?
#
loop_
_entity_poly.entity_id
_entity_poly.type
_entity_poly.pdbx_seq_one_letter_code
_entity_poly.pdbx_strand_id
1 'polypeptide(L)'
;VGARFRCHPAIQPARLIVMDHGHPATAHLGPTWIRTDEWYDFKSDGPHAGCNCLLRIDENTYTGGQTGPWHPMAWSHEFDGGRSFYTALGHTKATFSEPAFEQHLLGGLAWVADQAANSQP
;
A
#
# COMPACT_ATOMS: atom_id res chain seq x y z
N VAL A 1 2.62 -11.95 -2.02
CA VAL A 1 1.88 -10.69 -2.01
C VAL A 1 0.88 -10.64 -0.85
N GLY A 2 0.13 -11.69 -0.63
CA GLY A 2 -0.77 -11.77 0.52
C GLY A 2 -2.24 -11.53 0.19
N ALA A 3 -2.57 -11.11 -1.04
CA ALA A 3 -3.93 -10.89 -1.48
C ALA A 3 -4.09 -11.17 -2.97
N ARG A 4 -5.33 -11.32 -3.42
CA ARG A 4 -5.67 -11.52 -4.82
C ARG A 4 -6.58 -10.41 -5.31
N PHE A 5 -6.25 -9.85 -6.46
CA PHE A 5 -7.03 -8.81 -7.11
C PHE A 5 -8.42 -9.34 -7.51
N ARG A 6 -9.43 -8.49 -7.32
CA ARG A 6 -10.81 -8.80 -7.72
C ARG A 6 -11.28 -7.90 -8.86
N CYS A 7 -11.27 -6.59 -8.64
CA CYS A 7 -11.75 -5.60 -9.60
C CYS A 7 -11.33 -4.19 -9.16
N HIS A 8 -11.69 -3.20 -9.94
CA HIS A 8 -11.50 -1.79 -9.59
C HIS A 8 -12.61 -0.94 -10.23
N PRO A 9 -13.02 0.16 -9.59
CA PRO A 9 -13.87 1.17 -10.22
C PRO A 9 -13.06 2.08 -11.16
N ALA A 10 -13.71 3.11 -11.69
CA ALA A 10 -13.04 4.11 -12.51
C ALA A 10 -11.97 4.87 -11.72
N ILE A 11 -10.93 5.34 -12.42
CA ILE A 11 -9.88 6.19 -11.84
C ILE A 11 -10.52 7.44 -11.25
N GLN A 12 -10.21 7.76 -9.99
CA GLN A 12 -10.83 8.85 -9.26
C GLN A 12 -10.01 9.20 -8.02
N PRO A 13 -10.21 10.41 -7.43
CA PRO A 13 -9.56 10.74 -6.16
C PRO A 13 -10.19 9.97 -5.01
N ALA A 14 -9.37 9.66 -4.00
CA ALA A 14 -9.80 9.05 -2.76
C ALA A 14 -8.83 9.40 -1.64
N ARG A 15 -9.25 9.14 -0.39
CA ARG A 15 -8.42 9.37 0.80
C ARG A 15 -7.84 8.06 1.28
N LEU A 16 -6.51 8.03 1.39
CA LEU A 16 -5.80 6.97 2.09
C LEU A 16 -5.57 7.39 3.54
N ILE A 17 -5.62 6.42 4.43
CA ILE A 17 -5.32 6.59 5.85
C ILE A 17 -4.00 5.88 6.12
N VAL A 18 -3.05 6.61 6.72
CA VAL A 18 -1.73 6.08 7.04
C VAL A 18 -1.85 5.30 8.34
N MET A 19 -1.54 4.00 8.27
CA MET A 19 -1.68 3.08 9.40
C MET A 19 -0.38 2.87 10.16
N ASP A 20 0.77 3.07 9.52
CA ASP A 20 2.09 2.90 10.14
C ASP A 20 2.98 4.09 9.78
N HIS A 21 3.22 4.97 10.74
CA HIS A 21 4.09 6.13 10.57
C HIS A 21 5.57 5.82 10.81
N GLY A 22 5.89 4.61 11.25
CA GLY A 22 7.26 4.19 11.51
C GLY A 22 7.92 3.46 10.36
N HIS A 23 7.15 3.03 9.36
CA HIS A 23 7.69 2.29 8.21
C HIS A 23 8.29 3.26 7.18
N PRO A 24 9.46 2.94 6.58
CA PRO A 24 10.09 3.84 5.59
C PRO A 24 9.21 4.22 4.41
N ALA A 25 8.27 3.35 4.01
CA ALA A 25 7.38 3.63 2.89
C ALA A 25 6.31 4.68 3.22
N THR A 26 6.04 4.95 4.50
CA THR A 26 4.94 5.82 4.93
C THR A 26 5.34 6.86 5.97
N ALA A 27 6.59 6.84 6.45
CA ALA A 27 7.06 7.76 7.49
C ALA A 27 7.02 9.23 7.07
N HIS A 28 7.12 9.52 5.77
CA HIS A 28 7.10 10.88 5.22
C HIS A 28 5.68 11.44 5.05
N LEU A 29 4.64 10.62 5.25
CA LEU A 29 3.25 11.01 5.03
C LEU A 29 2.62 11.56 6.32
N GLY A 30 1.64 12.45 6.16
CA GLY A 30 0.78 12.87 7.26
C GLY A 30 -0.23 11.78 7.64
N PRO A 31 -1.26 12.13 8.45
CA PRO A 31 -2.27 11.13 8.85
C PRO A 31 -3.08 10.58 7.68
N THR A 32 -3.27 11.38 6.63
CA THR A 32 -4.03 11.00 5.45
C THR A 32 -3.29 11.42 4.19
N TRP A 33 -3.63 10.77 3.07
CA TRP A 33 -3.04 11.06 1.78
C TRP A 33 -4.13 11.01 0.71
N ILE A 34 -4.50 12.16 0.17
CA ILE A 34 -5.53 12.27 -0.86
C ILE A 34 -4.84 12.30 -2.21
N ARG A 35 -5.22 11.39 -3.11
CA ARG A 35 -4.66 11.32 -4.44
C ARG A 35 -5.60 10.59 -5.39
N THR A 36 -5.31 10.67 -6.69
CA THR A 36 -6.07 10.03 -7.76
C THR A 36 -5.32 8.80 -8.26
N ASP A 37 -6.02 7.68 -8.34
CA ASP A 37 -5.45 6.43 -8.86
C ASP A 37 -6.58 5.47 -9.25
N GLU A 38 -6.19 4.29 -9.68
CA GLU A 38 -7.09 3.15 -9.86
C GLU A 38 -7.08 2.33 -8.57
N TRP A 39 -8.22 2.26 -7.89
CA TRP A 39 -8.32 1.69 -6.56
C TRP A 39 -8.77 0.22 -6.64
N TYR A 40 -7.89 -0.70 -6.28
CA TYR A 40 -8.14 -2.13 -6.37
C TYR A 40 -8.98 -2.64 -5.22
N ASP A 41 -9.97 -3.46 -5.56
CA ASP A 41 -10.64 -4.34 -4.60
C ASP A 41 -9.95 -5.70 -4.60
N PHE A 42 -9.91 -6.33 -3.43
CA PHE A 42 -9.28 -7.62 -3.24
C PHE A 42 -10.31 -8.69 -2.89
N LYS A 43 -9.99 -9.95 -3.18
CA LYS A 43 -10.82 -11.06 -2.76
C LYS A 43 -10.82 -11.17 -1.24
N SER A 44 -11.88 -11.74 -0.69
CA SER A 44 -12.16 -11.75 0.75
C SER A 44 -11.13 -12.49 1.60
N ASP A 45 -10.22 -13.25 0.97
CA ASP A 45 -9.20 -14.00 1.67
C ASP A 45 -7.87 -13.24 1.87
N GLY A 46 -7.80 -11.99 1.54
CA GLY A 46 -6.53 -11.26 1.68
C GLY A 46 -6.69 -9.76 1.89
N PRO A 47 -5.62 -9.10 2.32
CA PRO A 47 -4.35 -9.66 2.76
C PRO A 47 -4.51 -10.40 4.10
N HIS A 48 -3.67 -11.43 4.32
CA HIS A 48 -3.79 -12.26 5.51
C HIS A 48 -3.33 -11.52 6.78
N ALA A 49 -3.68 -12.09 7.96
CA ALA A 49 -3.48 -11.43 9.24
C ALA A 49 -2.01 -11.16 9.62
N GLY A 50 -1.05 -11.86 9.00
CA GLY A 50 0.38 -11.63 9.22
C GLY A 50 0.95 -10.42 8.51
N CYS A 51 0.16 -9.73 7.66
CA CYS A 51 0.62 -8.54 6.96
C CYS A 51 0.47 -7.30 7.84
N ASN A 52 1.48 -6.44 7.80
CA ASN A 52 1.43 -5.13 8.44
C ASN A 52 0.82 -4.11 7.46
N CYS A 53 -0.37 -3.62 7.75
CA CYS A 53 -1.04 -2.65 6.90
C CYS A 53 -0.37 -1.28 7.03
N LEU A 54 0.10 -0.76 5.91
CA LEU A 54 0.76 0.56 5.84
C LEU A 54 -0.22 1.66 5.47
N LEU A 55 -1.09 1.38 4.50
CA LEU A 55 -2.12 2.30 4.03
C LEU A 55 -3.43 1.53 3.87
N ARG A 56 -4.53 2.14 4.28
CA ARG A 56 -5.86 1.68 3.91
C ARG A 56 -6.64 2.80 3.23
N ILE A 57 -7.59 2.46 2.38
CA ILE A 57 -8.43 3.44 1.72
C ILE A 57 -9.74 3.59 2.45
N ASP A 58 -10.23 4.83 2.56
CA ASP A 58 -11.54 5.12 3.10
C ASP A 58 -12.57 5.05 1.99
N GLU A 59 -13.36 3.96 1.94
CA GLU A 59 -14.35 3.75 0.89
C GLU A 59 -15.48 4.78 0.89
N ASN A 60 -15.63 5.55 1.97
CA ASN A 60 -16.61 6.64 2.00
C ASN A 60 -16.18 7.86 1.18
N THR A 61 -14.93 7.90 0.72
CA THR A 61 -14.38 9.06 0.00
C THR A 61 -14.38 8.89 -1.52
N TYR A 62 -14.81 7.72 -2.03
CA TYR A 62 -14.88 7.46 -3.47
C TYR A 62 -16.02 6.52 -3.80
N THR A 63 -16.28 6.30 -5.10
CA THR A 63 -17.40 5.50 -5.56
C THR A 63 -16.94 4.17 -6.12
N GLY A 64 -17.58 3.08 -5.72
CA GLY A 64 -17.40 1.76 -6.31
C GLY A 64 -16.53 0.79 -5.51
N GLY A 65 -16.10 1.15 -4.30
CA GLY A 65 -15.37 0.24 -3.43
C GLY A 65 -16.25 -0.90 -2.95
N GLN A 66 -15.71 -2.11 -2.92
CA GLN A 66 -16.44 -3.33 -2.58
C GLN A 66 -15.75 -4.20 -1.54
N THR A 67 -14.65 -3.72 -0.96
CA THR A 67 -13.89 -4.49 0.03
C THR A 67 -14.42 -4.28 1.45
N GLY A 68 -15.02 -3.14 1.72
CA GLY A 68 -15.62 -2.81 3.02
C GLY A 68 -14.74 -1.88 3.87
N PRO A 69 -15.10 -1.74 5.17
CA PRO A 69 -14.42 -0.77 6.05
C PRO A 69 -12.93 -1.06 6.25
N TRP A 70 -12.51 -2.33 6.19
CA TRP A 70 -11.10 -2.70 6.26
C TRP A 70 -10.61 -2.99 4.83
N HIS A 71 -9.98 -1.97 4.23
CA HIS A 71 -9.56 -2.04 2.84
C HIS A 71 -8.09 -1.61 2.70
N PRO A 72 -7.14 -2.53 2.96
CA PRO A 72 -5.72 -2.23 2.80
C PRO A 72 -5.34 -1.95 1.35
N MET A 73 -4.43 -0.99 1.13
CA MET A 73 -3.90 -0.63 -0.18
C MET A 73 -2.39 -0.79 -0.29
N ALA A 74 -1.69 -0.86 0.84
CA ALA A 74 -0.26 -1.17 0.88
C ALA A 74 0.04 -1.89 2.19
N TRP A 75 0.91 -2.89 2.12
CA TRP A 75 1.30 -3.67 3.30
C TRP A 75 2.69 -4.27 3.14
N SER A 76 3.25 -4.68 4.26
CA SER A 76 4.52 -5.37 4.32
C SER A 76 4.40 -6.60 5.19
N HIS A 77 5.23 -7.60 4.93
CA HIS A 77 5.31 -8.78 5.80
C HIS A 77 6.65 -9.50 5.60
N GLU A 78 6.99 -10.33 6.56
CA GLU A 78 8.12 -11.23 6.44
C GLU A 78 7.60 -12.59 5.98
N PHE A 79 8.33 -13.21 5.04
CA PHE A 79 7.93 -14.49 4.47
C PHE A 79 9.17 -15.27 4.07
N ASP A 80 9.26 -16.51 4.58
CA ASP A 80 10.32 -17.46 4.21
C ASP A 80 11.74 -16.87 4.34
N GLY A 81 11.97 -16.14 5.44
CA GLY A 81 13.28 -15.53 5.72
C GLY A 81 13.55 -14.23 4.99
N GLY A 82 12.60 -13.74 4.18
CA GLY A 82 12.71 -12.50 3.44
C GLY A 82 11.65 -11.49 3.82
N ARG A 83 11.71 -10.33 3.18
CA ARG A 83 10.72 -9.27 3.35
C ARG A 83 9.97 -9.01 2.05
N SER A 84 8.67 -8.77 2.17
CA SER A 84 7.80 -8.43 1.05
C SER A 84 7.12 -7.10 1.32
N PHE A 85 7.15 -6.21 0.34
CA PHE A 85 6.43 -4.95 0.33
C PHE A 85 5.50 -4.95 -0.87
N TYR A 86 4.22 -4.63 -0.64
CA TYR A 86 3.23 -4.51 -1.69
C TYR A 86 2.53 -3.16 -1.62
N THR A 87 2.34 -2.54 -2.77
CA THR A 87 1.48 -1.37 -2.91
C THR A 87 0.58 -1.56 -4.12
N ALA A 88 -0.71 -1.30 -3.94
CA ALA A 88 -1.70 -1.35 -5.01
C ALA A 88 -1.80 -0.01 -5.76
N LEU A 89 -1.00 0.97 -5.41
CA LEU A 89 -0.95 2.27 -6.07
C LEU A 89 -0.08 2.19 -7.32
N GLY A 90 -0.20 3.19 -8.21
CA GLY A 90 0.73 3.32 -9.33
C GLY A 90 0.18 2.90 -10.67
N HIS A 91 -1.12 3.00 -10.89
CA HIS A 91 -1.72 2.68 -12.19
C HIS A 91 -1.44 3.75 -13.23
N THR A 92 -1.56 5.04 -12.87
CA THR A 92 -1.45 6.13 -13.85
C THR A 92 0.00 6.56 -14.03
N LYS A 93 0.33 7.09 -15.23
CA LYS A 93 1.66 7.66 -15.48
C LYS A 93 1.96 8.85 -14.56
N ALA A 94 0.94 9.67 -14.27
CA ALA A 94 1.07 10.82 -13.39
C ALA A 94 1.50 10.43 -11.97
N THR A 95 1.12 9.25 -11.51
CA THR A 95 1.51 8.72 -10.21
C THR A 95 3.03 8.71 -10.02
N PHE A 96 3.76 8.32 -11.07
CA PHE A 96 5.22 8.20 -11.01
C PHE A 96 5.94 9.56 -11.01
N SER A 97 5.20 10.65 -11.18
CA SER A 97 5.72 12.01 -11.04
C SER A 97 5.33 12.67 -9.71
N GLU A 98 4.59 11.99 -8.85
CA GLU A 98 4.24 12.47 -7.51
C GLU A 98 5.42 12.25 -6.54
N PRO A 99 5.98 13.31 -5.94
CA PRO A 99 7.11 13.13 -5.00
C PRO A 99 6.77 12.21 -3.81
N ALA A 100 5.55 12.31 -3.27
CA ALA A 100 5.13 11.47 -2.16
C ALA A 100 5.06 9.99 -2.57
N PHE A 101 4.63 9.69 -3.79
CA PHE A 101 4.59 8.32 -4.29
C PHE A 101 6.00 7.79 -4.54
N GLU A 102 6.89 8.59 -5.10
CA GLU A 102 8.28 8.21 -5.30
C GLU A 102 8.94 7.84 -3.97
N GLN A 103 8.72 8.64 -2.92
CA GLN A 103 9.25 8.33 -1.59
C GLN A 103 8.62 7.08 -1.00
N HIS A 104 7.34 6.84 -1.29
CA HIS A 104 6.64 5.62 -0.87
C HIS A 104 7.33 4.37 -1.47
N LEU A 105 7.61 4.39 -2.76
CA LEU A 105 8.29 3.27 -3.44
C LEU A 105 9.72 3.10 -2.95
N LEU A 106 10.47 4.19 -2.84
CA LEU A 106 11.86 4.15 -2.38
C LEU A 106 11.96 3.65 -0.94
N GLY A 107 11.02 4.06 -0.09
CA GLY A 107 10.96 3.58 1.29
C GLY A 107 10.67 2.09 1.38
N GLY A 108 9.75 1.59 0.54
CA GLY A 108 9.46 0.16 0.45
C GLY A 108 10.66 -0.65 -0.01
N LEU A 109 11.36 -0.15 -1.03
CA LEU A 109 12.58 -0.77 -1.55
C LEU A 109 13.68 -0.80 -0.49
N ALA A 110 13.89 0.32 0.21
CA ALA A 110 14.90 0.41 1.26
C ALA A 110 14.61 -0.57 2.40
N TRP A 111 13.35 -0.72 2.78
CA TRP A 111 12.95 -1.65 3.83
C TRP A 111 13.26 -3.10 3.45
N VAL A 112 12.97 -3.50 2.21
CA VAL A 112 13.29 -4.86 1.71
C VAL A 112 14.80 -5.06 1.67
N ALA A 113 15.55 -4.08 1.17
CA ALA A 113 17.00 -4.15 1.03
C ALA A 113 17.73 -4.15 2.39
N ASP A 114 17.20 -3.45 3.39
CA ASP A 114 17.76 -3.40 4.73
C ASP A 114 17.81 -4.78 5.39
N GLN A 115 16.78 -5.59 5.19
CA GLN A 115 16.78 -6.97 5.68
C GLN A 115 17.89 -7.79 5.03
N ALA A 116 18.14 -7.61 3.73
CA ALA A 116 19.23 -8.30 3.05
C ALA A 116 20.59 -7.92 3.63
N ALA A 117 20.80 -6.64 3.96
CA ALA A 117 22.03 -6.16 4.60
C ALA A 117 22.19 -6.72 6.01
N ASN A 118 21.10 -6.74 6.79
CA ASN A 118 21.09 -7.21 8.18
C ASN A 118 21.24 -8.72 8.31
N SER A 119 20.94 -9.49 7.27
CA SER A 119 21.07 -10.94 7.28
C SER A 119 22.48 -11.42 6.97
N GLN A 120 23.42 -10.54 6.70
CA GLN A 120 24.82 -10.89 6.44
C GLN A 120 25.57 -11.05 7.77
N PRO A 121 26.38 -12.13 7.90
CA PRO A 121 27.16 -12.33 9.11
C PRO A 121 28.26 -11.30 9.30
#